data_8d3e7c55f3c9ec3c1917597f161a8609
#
_entry.id   8d3e7c55f3c9ec3c1917597f161a8609
#
_cell.length_a   1.000
_cell.length_b   1.000
_cell.length_c   1.000
_cell.angle_alpha   90.00
_cell.angle_beta   90.00
_cell.angle_gamma   90.00
#
_symmetry.space_group_name_H-M   'P 1'
#
loop_
_entity.id
_entity.type
_entity.pdbx_description
1 polymer ?
#
loop_
_entity_poly.entity_id
_entity_poly.type
_entity_poly.pdbx_seq_one_letter_code
_entity_poly.pdbx_strand_id
1 'polypeptide(L)'
;LAFAALPRPIPDAAPRVKMAFTSPGVVQVKDATLLLSPGAQIRDTHNRIVLPSHVSGEHVVRMLVDRNGQVHRVWMLTPEEALAPLPKPAR
;
A
#
# COMPACT_ATOMS: atom_id res chain seq x y z
N LEU A 1 14.30 7.43 24.66
CA LEU A 1 14.76 6.21 24.06
C LEU A 1 13.91 5.91 22.82
N ALA A 2 14.56 5.86 21.68
CA ALA A 2 13.86 5.52 20.45
C ALA A 2 13.85 4.01 20.27
N PHE A 3 12.68 3.47 20.03
CA PHE A 3 12.57 2.07 19.65
C PHE A 3 12.50 1.99 18.14
N ALA A 4 13.33 1.14 17.56
CA ALA A 4 13.18 0.83 16.17
C ALA A 4 11.80 0.18 15.97
N ALA A 5 11.03 0.69 15.03
CA ALA A 5 9.76 0.08 14.73
C ALA A 5 10.00 -1.34 14.22
N LEU A 6 9.22 -2.29 14.75
CA LEU A 6 9.30 -3.65 14.25
C LEU A 6 8.84 -3.66 12.79
N PRO A 7 9.51 -4.45 11.94
CA PRO A 7 9.07 -4.58 10.55
C PRO A 7 7.64 -5.10 10.50
N ARG A 8 6.84 -4.48 9.65
CA ARG A 8 5.49 -4.95 9.44
C ARG A 8 5.52 -6.18 8.52
N PRO A 9 4.55 -7.09 8.68
CA PRO A 9 4.51 -8.29 7.84
C PRO A 9 4.00 -7.98 6.43
N ILE A 10 4.71 -7.14 5.71
CA ILE A 10 4.38 -6.82 4.32
C ILE A 10 5.00 -7.89 3.43
N PRO A 11 4.19 -8.56 2.58
CA PRO A 11 4.74 -9.61 1.71
C PRO A 11 5.83 -9.08 0.80
N ASP A 12 6.88 -9.87 0.60
CA ASP A 12 7.98 -9.49 -0.27
C ASP A 12 7.53 -9.22 -1.70
N ALA A 13 6.47 -9.90 -2.14
CA ALA A 13 5.95 -9.76 -3.48
C ALA A 13 5.18 -8.45 -3.70
N ALA A 14 4.88 -7.70 -2.65
CA ALA A 14 4.13 -6.46 -2.78
C ALA A 14 5.03 -5.35 -3.34
N PRO A 15 4.78 -4.85 -4.55
CA PRO A 15 5.60 -3.78 -5.12
C PRO A 15 5.37 -2.46 -4.41
N ARG A 16 6.40 -1.63 -4.40
CA ARG A 16 6.31 -0.26 -3.88
C ARG A 16 5.97 0.67 -5.03
N VAL A 17 4.87 1.40 -4.88
CA VAL A 17 4.39 2.30 -5.93
C VAL A 17 3.89 3.59 -5.31
N LYS A 18 3.81 4.63 -6.12
CA LYS A 18 3.13 5.86 -5.75
C LYS A 18 1.67 5.73 -6.18
N MET A 19 0.77 5.81 -5.22
CA MET A 19 -0.65 5.58 -5.47
C MET A 19 -1.43 6.84 -5.13
N ALA A 20 -2.30 7.27 -6.04
CA ALA A 20 -3.19 8.40 -5.81
C ALA A 20 -4.58 7.88 -5.48
N PHE A 21 -5.13 8.36 -4.38
CA PHE A 21 -6.48 8.00 -3.93
C PHE A 21 -7.42 9.11 -4.39
N THR A 22 -8.05 8.91 -5.54
CA THR A 22 -8.85 9.94 -6.19
C THR A 22 -10.30 9.93 -5.73
N SER A 23 -10.83 8.76 -5.40
CA SER A 23 -12.17 8.63 -4.85
C SER A 23 -12.24 7.30 -4.10
N PRO A 24 -13.24 7.14 -3.21
CA PRO A 24 -13.36 5.88 -2.48
C PRO A 24 -13.48 4.70 -3.45
N GLY A 25 -12.62 3.72 -3.27
CA GLY A 25 -12.66 2.53 -4.09
C GLY A 25 -11.89 2.63 -5.40
N VAL A 26 -11.34 3.79 -5.75
CA VAL A 26 -10.62 4.01 -7.00
C VAL A 26 -9.25 4.60 -6.70
N VAL A 27 -8.21 3.99 -7.28
CA VAL A 27 -6.84 4.46 -7.09
C VAL A 27 -6.16 4.53 -8.44
N GLN A 28 -5.14 5.40 -8.53
CA GLN A 28 -4.31 5.50 -9.73
C GLN A 28 -2.87 5.16 -9.38
N VAL A 29 -2.28 4.31 -10.22
CA VAL A 29 -0.87 3.93 -10.11
C VAL A 29 -0.26 4.18 -11.48
N LYS A 30 0.61 5.18 -11.58
CA LYS A 30 1.15 5.63 -12.86
C LYS A 30 0.00 6.04 -13.77
N ASP A 31 -0.10 5.44 -14.94
CA ASP A 31 -1.15 5.74 -15.91
C ASP A 31 -2.36 4.83 -15.80
N ALA A 32 -2.35 3.91 -14.84
CA ALA A 32 -3.42 2.92 -14.70
C ALA A 32 -4.38 3.34 -13.60
N THR A 33 -5.67 3.20 -13.86
CA THR A 33 -6.71 3.36 -12.85
C THR A 33 -7.12 1.97 -12.38
N LEU A 34 -7.02 1.74 -11.09
CA LEU A 34 -7.34 0.44 -10.50
C LEU A 34 -8.48 0.61 -9.52
N LEU A 35 -9.24 -0.46 -9.35
CA LEU A 35 -10.32 -0.49 -8.35
C LEU A 35 -9.82 -1.24 -7.12
N LEU A 36 -10.32 -0.82 -5.96
CA LEU A 36 -10.12 -1.59 -4.73
C LEU A 36 -11.13 -2.73 -4.73
N SER A 37 -10.68 -3.91 -4.33
CA SER A 37 -11.60 -5.05 -4.22
C SER A 37 -12.58 -4.82 -3.05
N PRO A 38 -13.73 -5.51 -3.04
CA PRO A 38 -14.68 -5.35 -1.94
C PRO A 38 -14.09 -5.68 -0.57
N GLY A 39 -13.14 -6.59 -0.51
CA GLY A 39 -12.47 -6.94 0.73
C GLY A 39 -11.13 -6.28 0.93
N ALA A 40 -10.83 -5.21 0.18
CA ALA A 40 -9.52 -4.56 0.25
C ALA A 40 -9.29 -3.95 1.61
N GLN A 41 -8.05 -4.06 2.09
CA GLN A 41 -7.64 -3.45 3.35
C GLN A 41 -6.51 -2.46 3.07
N ILE A 42 -6.66 -1.26 3.61
CA ILE A 42 -5.62 -0.23 3.58
C ILE A 42 -5.12 -0.08 5.00
N ARG A 43 -3.80 -0.24 5.18
CA ARG A 43 -3.18 -0.05 6.50
C ARG A 43 -2.36 1.22 6.48
N ASP A 44 -2.51 2.02 7.53
CA ASP A 44 -1.78 3.28 7.67
C ASP A 44 -0.34 3.02 8.14
N THR A 45 0.38 4.11 8.39
CA THR A 45 1.79 4.01 8.83
C THR A 45 1.93 3.36 10.20
N HIS A 46 0.84 3.27 10.96
CA HIS A 46 0.81 2.60 12.27
C HIS A 46 0.23 1.19 12.15
N ASN A 47 0.10 0.68 10.92
CA ASN A 47 -0.42 -0.65 10.64
C ASN A 47 -1.87 -0.86 11.07
N ARG A 48 -2.64 0.22 11.14
CA ARG A 48 -4.08 0.16 11.47
C ARG A 48 -4.89 0.22 10.19
N ILE A 49 -6.01 -0.48 10.17
CA ILE A 49 -6.89 -0.49 9.01
C ILE A 49 -7.63 0.84 8.95
N VAL A 50 -7.61 1.47 7.78
CA VAL A 50 -8.35 2.71 7.54
C VAL A 50 -9.32 2.51 6.39
N LEU A 51 -10.41 3.27 6.42
CA LEU A 51 -11.42 3.21 5.37
C LEU A 51 -10.93 3.95 4.13
N PRO A 52 -11.25 3.45 2.92
CA PRO A 52 -10.85 4.14 1.70
C PRO A 52 -11.32 5.60 1.64
N SER A 53 -12.47 5.90 2.23
CA SER A 53 -13.00 7.27 2.25
C SER A 53 -12.19 8.21 3.13
N HIS A 54 -11.33 7.68 3.99
CA HIS A 54 -10.50 8.49 4.88
C HIS A 54 -9.10 8.73 4.31
N VAL A 55 -8.83 8.24 3.11
CA VAL A 55 -7.52 8.39 2.48
C VAL A 55 -7.69 9.18 1.20
N SER A 56 -6.88 10.20 1.03
CA SER A 56 -6.92 11.02 -0.18
C SER A 56 -5.50 11.45 -0.53
N GLY A 57 -5.33 11.90 -1.78
CA GLY A 57 -4.04 12.38 -2.25
C GLY A 57 -3.12 11.25 -2.63
N GLU A 58 -1.85 11.59 -2.78
CA GLU A 58 -0.82 10.69 -3.30
C GLU A 58 0.05 10.20 -2.17
N HIS A 59 0.30 8.90 -2.15
CA HIS A 59 1.11 8.26 -1.10
C HIS A 59 1.99 7.19 -1.69
N VAL A 60 3.17 7.02 -1.11
CA VAL A 60 4.02 5.87 -1.44
C VAL A 60 3.53 4.69 -0.62
N VAL A 61 3.18 3.62 -1.31
CA VAL A 61 2.59 2.43 -0.68
C VAL A 61 3.21 1.17 -1.26
N ARG A 62 3.01 0.06 -0.56
CA ARG A 62 3.17 -1.27 -1.14
C ARG A 62 1.77 -1.88 -1.28
N MET A 63 1.55 -2.63 -2.33
CA MET A 63 0.21 -3.13 -2.61
C MET A 63 0.26 -4.54 -3.16
N LEU A 64 -0.87 -5.23 -3.03
CA LEU A 64 -1.11 -6.51 -3.68
C LEU A 64 -2.38 -6.43 -4.50
N VAL A 65 -2.35 -7.03 -5.68
CA VAL A 65 -3.48 -7.08 -6.60
C VAL A 65 -4.00 -8.51 -6.60
N ASP A 66 -5.31 -8.68 -6.63
CA ASP A 66 -5.92 -10.00 -6.65
C ASP A 66 -6.02 -10.55 -8.08
N ARG A 67 -6.66 -11.70 -8.21
CA ARG A 67 -6.79 -12.36 -9.51
C ARG A 67 -7.58 -11.55 -10.52
N ASN A 68 -8.46 -10.68 -10.05
CA ASN A 68 -9.32 -9.86 -10.90
C ASN A 68 -8.66 -8.56 -11.31
N GLY A 69 -7.41 -8.35 -10.91
CA GLY A 69 -6.72 -7.10 -11.18
C GLY A 69 -7.13 -5.97 -10.27
N GLN A 70 -7.82 -6.26 -9.18
CA GLN A 70 -8.22 -5.26 -8.20
C GLN A 70 -7.24 -5.20 -7.05
N VAL A 71 -7.03 -3.99 -6.51
CA VAL A 71 -6.13 -3.81 -5.39
C VAL A 71 -6.77 -4.41 -4.15
N HIS A 72 -6.05 -5.31 -3.51
CA HIS A 72 -6.58 -6.12 -2.41
C HIS A 72 -5.99 -5.73 -1.06
N ARG A 73 -4.72 -5.35 -1.04
CA ARG A 73 -4.03 -4.92 0.18
C ARG A 73 -3.15 -3.74 -0.13
N VAL A 74 -3.15 -2.75 0.75
CA VAL A 74 -2.34 -1.55 0.63
C VAL A 74 -1.71 -1.27 1.98
N TRP A 75 -0.40 -0.99 1.98
CA TRP A 75 0.33 -0.55 3.18
C TRP A 75 0.89 0.83 2.88
N MET A 76 0.38 1.85 3.57
CA MET A 76 0.94 3.19 3.48
C MET A 76 2.26 3.21 4.21
N LEU A 77 3.31 3.68 3.55
CA LEU A 77 4.66 3.57 4.08
C LEU A 77 5.05 4.82 4.86
N THR A 78 5.82 4.60 5.93
CA THR A 78 6.52 5.70 6.59
C THR A 78 7.65 6.19 5.68
N PRO A 79 8.21 7.40 5.93
CA PRO A 79 9.35 7.86 5.14
C PRO A 79 10.52 6.88 5.15
N GLU A 80 10.79 6.24 6.29
CA GLU A 80 11.86 5.25 6.37
C GLU A 80 11.57 4.04 5.52
N GLU A 81 10.34 3.55 5.56
CA GLU A 81 9.94 2.41 4.74
C GLU A 81 9.97 2.74 3.25
N ALA A 82 9.60 3.97 2.90
CA ALA A 82 9.60 4.39 1.51
C ALA A 82 11.01 4.47 0.92
N LEU A 83 12.01 4.70 1.75
CA LEU A 83 13.41 4.79 1.33
C LEU A 83 14.17 3.48 1.51
N ALA A 84 13.60 2.52 2.24
CA ALA A 84 14.28 1.28 2.52
C ALA A 84 14.40 0.43 1.26
N PRO A 85 15.51 -0.33 1.11
CA PRO A 85 15.62 -1.26 -0.02
C PRO A 85 14.51 -2.30 0.05
N LEU A 86 13.96 -2.64 -1.12
CA LEU A 86 12.98 -3.72 -1.20
C LEU A 86 13.70 -5.06 -1.22
N PRO A 87 13.08 -6.10 -0.63
CA PRO A 87 13.61 -7.45 -0.77
C PRO A 87 13.65 -7.85 -2.24
N LYS A 88 14.69 -8.56 -2.63
CA LYS A 88 14.75 -9.08 -3.98
C LYS A 88 13.79 -10.25 -4.10
N PRO A 89 13.04 -10.34 -5.23
CA PRO A 89 12.17 -11.49 -5.41
C PRO A 89 12.98 -12.78 -5.39
N ALA A 90 12.40 -13.80 -4.78
CA ALA A 90 12.98 -15.14 -4.82
C ALA A 90 12.91 -15.67 -6.24
N ARG A 91 13.93 -16.41 -6.61
CA ARG A 91 14.02 -16.99 -7.93
C ARG A 91 14.03 -18.48 -7.85
#